data_77ddddc0c41dbf74c507a63e15ce727b
#
_entry.id   77ddddc0c41dbf74c507a63e15ce727b
#
_cell.length_a   1.000
_cell.length_b   1.000
_cell.length_c   1.000
_cell.angle_alpha   90.00
_cell.angle_beta   90.00
_cell.angle_gamma   90.00
#
_symmetry.space_group_name_H-M   'P 1'
#
loop_
_entity.id
_entity.type
_entity.pdbx_description
1 polymer ?
#
loop_
_entity_poly.entity_id
_entity_poly.type
_entity_poly.pdbx_seq_one_letter_code
_entity_poly.pdbx_strand_id
1 'polypeptide(L)'
;MNNNINHNEQQPEILLLQQPGLIDTQNISDKLLNNAESAARSPWFISLLFGMSGILASLFFIGFLTLMLDNTGLLDSTLAVIIIGALLSVIGGFLFYNARSRHSPFWNGLAFAITLADQGYIAFALLASEIAEPLNIMLLLLVQLLMTIVIPNFIYRLLSATLALSCLFYLLNYYHLSEVSLGLLALITSVAHLQRYTLAAFIPTKWRAGFFDISSAIGYASAYVLLNISVYFIAAEYGNSFDNLDSLDNYGEAFSYNYYLAQGLLTLASLYAAYLILKRYHIKLLSAAGLLISAAIIILGVISIYVSGLLATSLIIIIATANSQRVLLGLGVIALVGYIFWYYYQLDTTLLVKSASMLVIGIALLLLRWLLIKGYFANIKPSANDNQERLS
;
A
#
# COMPACT_ATOMS: atom_id res chain seq x y z
N MET A 1 0.69 47.48 0.11
CA MET A 1 -0.61 46.79 0.32
C MET A 1 -0.38 45.74 1.42
N ASN A 2 -0.77 46.10 2.64
CA ASN A 2 -0.60 45.27 3.84
C ASN A 2 -1.72 44.23 3.91
N ASN A 3 -1.39 42.96 3.79
CA ASN A 3 -2.30 41.88 4.14
C ASN A 3 -2.13 41.54 5.63
N ASN A 4 -2.91 42.22 6.47
CA ASN A 4 -3.17 41.79 7.84
C ASN A 4 -4.07 40.56 7.78
N ILE A 5 -3.48 39.37 7.94
CA ILE A 5 -4.22 38.14 8.19
C ILE A 5 -4.64 38.20 9.67
N ASN A 6 -5.94 38.30 9.91
CA ASN A 6 -6.56 38.32 11.23
C ASN A 6 -6.26 37.02 11.98
N HIS A 7 -5.36 37.07 12.95
CA HIS A 7 -5.04 36.01 13.90
C HIS A 7 -6.07 35.85 15.05
N ASN A 8 -7.26 36.44 14.93
CA ASN A 8 -8.19 36.57 16.07
C ASN A 8 -9.30 35.52 16.12
N GLU A 9 -9.40 34.57 15.19
CA GLU A 9 -10.50 33.57 15.23
C GLU A 9 -10.19 32.25 15.96
N GLN A 10 -8.93 31.99 16.35
CA GLN A 10 -8.58 30.77 17.11
C GLN A 10 -8.39 30.98 18.62
N GLN A 11 -8.61 32.20 19.12
CA GLN A 11 -8.45 32.53 20.54
C GLN A 11 -9.55 32.03 21.48
N PRO A 12 -10.83 31.87 21.11
CA PRO A 12 -11.86 31.49 22.07
C PRO A 12 -11.78 30.04 22.57
N GLU A 13 -11.28 29.10 21.75
CA GLU A 13 -11.14 27.69 22.17
C GLU A 13 -9.95 27.48 23.14
N ILE A 14 -8.88 28.24 22.98
CA ILE A 14 -7.72 28.16 23.87
C ILE A 14 -8.04 28.77 25.23
N LEU A 15 -8.89 29.82 25.28
CA LEU A 15 -9.33 30.46 26.51
C LEU A 15 -10.26 29.59 27.35
N LEU A 16 -11.08 28.71 26.72
CA LEU A 16 -11.94 27.75 27.41
C LEU A 16 -11.16 26.59 28.06
N LEU A 17 -9.94 26.30 27.57
CA LEU A 17 -9.05 25.29 28.14
C LEU A 17 -8.14 25.84 29.26
N GLN A 18 -8.18 27.15 29.51
CA GLN A 18 -7.44 27.83 30.58
C GLN A 18 -8.14 27.79 31.95
N GLN A 19 -8.91 26.77 32.27
CA GLN A 19 -9.36 26.59 33.67
C GLN A 19 -8.15 26.34 34.56
N PRO A 20 -8.04 27.07 35.69
CA PRO A 20 -6.83 27.06 36.54
C PRO A 20 -6.61 25.65 37.09
N GLY A 21 -5.50 25.06 36.70
CA GLY A 21 -5.00 23.78 37.19
C GLY A 21 -4.95 22.61 36.21
N LEU A 22 -5.50 22.75 34.99
CA LEU A 22 -5.49 21.64 34.02
C LEU A 22 -4.36 21.67 32.99
N ILE A 23 -3.78 22.85 32.70
CA ILE A 23 -2.74 22.97 31.69
C ILE A 23 -1.71 24.04 32.12
N ASP A 24 -0.48 23.63 32.29
CA ASP A 24 0.66 24.54 32.54
C ASP A 24 1.05 25.26 31.24
N THR A 25 0.53 26.48 31.06
CA THR A 25 0.63 27.29 29.83
C THR A 25 2.05 27.62 29.40
N GLN A 26 3.00 27.72 30.33
CA GLN A 26 4.41 28.00 30.01
C GLN A 26 5.08 26.80 29.33
N ASN A 27 4.85 25.60 29.83
CA ASN A 27 5.38 24.37 29.23
C ASN A 27 4.79 24.04 27.86
N ILE A 28 3.55 24.48 27.59
CA ILE A 28 2.90 24.26 26.27
C ILE A 28 3.38 25.30 25.27
N SER A 29 3.53 26.55 25.67
CA SER A 29 4.08 27.64 24.83
C SER A 29 5.49 27.31 24.37
N ASP A 30 6.37 26.87 25.28
CA ASP A 30 7.75 26.49 24.94
C ASP A 30 7.81 25.18 24.11
N LYS A 31 6.94 24.21 24.36
CA LYS A 31 6.81 23.01 23.49
C LYS A 31 6.21 23.31 22.14
N LEU A 32 5.25 24.22 22.03
CA LEU A 32 4.67 24.63 20.74
C LEU A 32 5.65 25.49 19.94
N LEU A 33 6.41 26.38 20.57
CA LEU A 33 7.47 27.17 19.93
C LEU A 33 8.63 26.26 19.48
N ASN A 34 9.11 25.38 20.33
CA ASN A 34 10.14 24.39 19.96
C ASN A 34 9.67 23.37 18.91
N ASN A 35 8.38 22.99 18.92
CA ASN A 35 7.79 22.16 17.87
C ASN A 35 7.50 22.96 16.58
N ALA A 36 7.23 24.25 16.64
CA ALA A 36 7.06 25.09 15.45
C ALA A 36 8.41 25.41 14.78
N GLU A 37 9.49 25.58 15.55
CA GLU A 37 10.85 25.71 15.01
C GLU A 37 11.39 24.38 14.47
N SER A 38 11.10 23.25 15.11
CA SER A 38 11.45 21.92 14.60
C SER A 38 10.50 21.43 13.48
N ALA A 39 9.32 22.01 13.35
CA ALA A 39 8.36 21.80 12.28
C ALA A 39 8.50 22.78 11.10
N ALA A 40 9.63 23.41 10.91
CA ALA A 40 10.08 23.81 9.57
C ALA A 40 10.22 22.53 8.76
N ARG A 41 9.07 21.96 8.36
CA ARG A 41 8.98 20.75 7.54
C ARG A 41 9.82 20.99 6.32
N SER A 42 10.94 20.27 6.22
CA SER A 42 11.74 20.32 5.00
C SER A 42 10.78 20.10 3.83
N PRO A 43 10.84 20.95 2.78
CA PRO A 43 9.96 20.83 1.63
C PRO A 43 9.94 19.37 1.16
N TRP A 44 8.79 18.88 0.68
CA TRP A 44 8.61 17.48 0.30
C TRP A 44 9.66 16.96 -0.68
N PHE A 45 10.16 17.83 -1.56
CA PHE A 45 11.21 17.49 -2.53
C PHE A 45 12.56 17.22 -1.85
N ILE A 46 12.88 17.88 -0.72
CA ILE A 46 14.09 17.61 0.06
C ILE A 46 13.98 16.22 0.69
N SER A 47 12.83 15.85 1.24
CA SER A 47 12.59 14.51 1.79
C SER A 47 12.67 13.43 0.72
N LEU A 48 12.17 13.72 -0.49
CA LEU A 48 12.29 12.83 -1.65
C LEU A 48 13.77 12.68 -2.08
N LEU A 49 14.51 13.78 -2.14
CA LEU A 49 15.94 13.77 -2.51
C LEU A 49 16.76 12.94 -1.51
N PHE A 50 16.52 13.12 -0.21
CA PHE A 50 17.18 12.30 0.83
C PHE A 50 16.78 10.83 0.73
N GLY A 51 15.53 10.50 0.40
CA GLY A 51 15.09 9.12 0.17
C GLY A 51 15.81 8.49 -1.02
N MET A 52 15.87 9.20 -2.15
CA MET A 52 16.58 8.72 -3.35
C MET A 52 18.10 8.60 -3.11
N SER A 53 18.72 9.57 -2.43
CA SER A 53 20.13 9.49 -2.09
C SER A 53 20.45 8.32 -1.15
N GLY A 54 19.52 7.99 -0.23
CA GLY A 54 19.63 6.80 0.62
C GLY A 54 19.62 5.50 -0.18
N ILE A 55 18.72 5.39 -1.18
CA ILE A 55 18.67 4.22 -2.09
C ILE A 55 19.98 4.10 -2.89
N LEU A 56 20.45 5.19 -3.49
CA LEU A 56 21.73 5.18 -4.24
C LEU A 56 22.89 4.81 -3.32
N ALA A 57 22.97 5.42 -2.12
CA ALA A 57 23.99 5.09 -1.14
C ALA A 57 23.95 3.61 -0.73
N SER A 58 22.76 3.02 -0.60
CA SER A 58 22.62 1.59 -0.29
C SER A 58 23.13 0.69 -1.41
N LEU A 59 22.87 1.04 -2.67
CA LEU A 59 23.37 0.29 -3.82
C LEU A 59 24.92 0.33 -3.88
N PHE A 60 25.52 1.50 -3.68
CA PHE A 60 26.98 1.63 -3.61
C PHE A 60 27.55 0.87 -2.40
N PHE A 61 26.90 0.93 -1.25
CA PHE A 61 27.31 0.22 -0.05
C PHE A 61 27.26 -1.31 -0.26
N ILE A 62 26.17 -1.82 -0.83
CA ILE A 62 26.04 -3.25 -1.17
C ILE A 62 27.15 -3.65 -2.16
N GLY A 63 27.34 -2.89 -3.24
CA GLY A 63 28.36 -3.16 -4.24
C GLY A 63 29.77 -3.19 -3.64
N PHE A 64 30.13 -2.19 -2.83
CA PHE A 64 31.43 -2.14 -2.14
C PHE A 64 31.63 -3.32 -1.19
N LEU A 65 30.62 -3.62 -0.38
CA LEU A 65 30.67 -4.70 0.59
C LEU A 65 30.78 -6.07 -0.10
N THR A 66 30.04 -6.26 -1.20
CA THR A 66 30.11 -7.47 -2.04
C THR A 66 31.53 -7.65 -2.61
N LEU A 67 32.13 -6.60 -3.17
CA LEU A 67 33.51 -6.65 -3.68
C LEU A 67 34.54 -6.97 -2.59
N MET A 68 34.36 -6.43 -1.37
CA MET A 68 35.22 -6.77 -0.24
C MET A 68 35.06 -8.23 0.19
N LEU A 69 33.83 -8.74 0.24
CA LEU A 69 33.53 -10.09 0.69
C LEU A 69 33.93 -11.14 -0.35
N ASP A 70 33.82 -10.84 -1.64
CA ASP A 70 34.21 -11.71 -2.74
C ASP A 70 35.71 -12.07 -2.66
N ASN A 71 36.55 -11.07 -2.40
CA ASN A 71 37.99 -11.28 -2.23
C ASN A 71 38.36 -12.17 -1.02
N THR A 72 37.47 -12.36 -0.07
CA THR A 72 37.69 -13.17 1.13
C THR A 72 37.13 -14.58 1.03
N GLY A 73 36.39 -14.91 -0.04
CA GLY A 73 35.69 -16.18 -0.20
C GLY A 73 34.50 -16.35 0.76
N LEU A 74 34.08 -15.30 1.49
CA LEU A 74 32.98 -15.38 2.44
C LEU A 74 31.62 -15.46 1.73
N LEU A 75 31.54 -15.04 0.47
CA LEU A 75 30.30 -15.15 -0.32
C LEU A 75 30.01 -16.58 -0.76
N ASP A 76 31.01 -17.45 -0.79
CA ASP A 76 30.84 -18.87 -1.13
C ASP A 76 30.13 -19.66 -0.02
N SER A 77 30.08 -19.09 1.19
CA SER A 77 29.41 -19.70 2.33
C SER A 77 28.06 -19.04 2.61
N THR A 78 26.95 -19.71 2.30
CA THR A 78 25.58 -19.27 2.61
C THR A 78 25.41 -18.83 4.06
N LEU A 79 26.03 -19.58 4.99
CA LEU A 79 25.96 -19.29 6.41
C LEU A 79 26.67 -17.98 6.76
N ALA A 80 27.84 -17.70 6.16
CA ALA A 80 28.54 -16.44 6.36
C ALA A 80 27.72 -15.24 5.86
N VAL A 81 27.09 -15.36 4.70
CA VAL A 81 26.24 -14.30 4.13
C VAL A 81 25.01 -14.04 5.02
N ILE A 82 24.37 -15.08 5.57
CA ILE A 82 23.26 -14.92 6.53
C ILE A 82 23.73 -14.20 7.80
N ILE A 83 24.90 -14.56 8.33
CA ILE A 83 25.45 -13.89 9.53
C ILE A 83 25.73 -12.42 9.25
N ILE A 84 26.30 -12.09 8.10
CA ILE A 84 26.58 -10.70 7.67
C ILE A 84 25.26 -9.94 7.54
N GLY A 85 24.25 -10.50 6.88
CA GLY A 85 22.92 -9.91 6.78
C GLY A 85 22.30 -9.67 8.14
N ALA A 86 22.31 -10.67 9.04
CA ALA A 86 21.80 -10.52 10.39
C ALA A 86 22.53 -9.45 11.21
N LEU A 87 23.84 -9.33 11.06
CA LEU A 87 24.67 -8.31 11.70
C LEU A 87 24.29 -6.90 11.19
N LEU A 88 24.16 -6.74 9.87
CA LEU A 88 23.71 -5.50 9.26
C LEU A 88 22.29 -5.12 9.73
N SER A 89 21.39 -6.09 9.89
CA SER A 89 20.04 -5.91 10.42
C SER A 89 20.06 -5.34 11.84
N VAL A 90 20.89 -5.89 12.72
CA VAL A 90 21.04 -5.41 14.09
C VAL A 90 21.61 -3.99 14.11
N ILE A 91 22.66 -3.72 13.32
CA ILE A 91 23.27 -2.40 13.21
C ILE A 91 22.25 -1.38 12.67
N GLY A 92 21.56 -1.72 11.59
CA GLY A 92 20.54 -0.87 10.99
C GLY A 92 19.37 -0.58 11.93
N GLY A 93 18.87 -1.59 12.63
CA GLY A 93 17.85 -1.43 13.66
C GLY A 93 18.27 -0.52 14.80
N PHE A 94 19.50 -0.68 15.29
CA PHE A 94 20.08 0.19 16.32
C PHE A 94 20.23 1.64 15.84
N LEU A 95 20.66 1.84 14.59
CA LEU A 95 20.75 3.17 13.99
C LEU A 95 19.37 3.83 13.88
N PHE A 96 18.33 3.11 13.45
CA PHE A 96 16.96 3.64 13.43
C PHE A 96 16.46 4.03 14.81
N TYR A 97 16.75 3.22 15.83
CA TYR A 97 16.36 3.53 17.18
C TYR A 97 17.02 4.82 17.68
N ASN A 98 18.31 5.01 17.43
CA ASN A 98 19.06 6.23 17.79
C ASN A 98 18.67 7.43 16.91
N ALA A 99 18.43 7.23 15.60
CA ALA A 99 18.05 8.28 14.68
C ALA A 99 16.70 8.92 15.07
N ARG A 100 15.78 8.13 15.64
CA ARG A 100 14.48 8.62 16.13
C ARG A 100 14.63 9.70 17.21
N SER A 101 15.66 9.61 18.06
CA SER A 101 15.92 10.60 19.10
C SER A 101 16.62 11.86 18.58
N ARG A 102 17.38 11.76 17.49
CA ARG A 102 18.23 12.85 16.97
C ARG A 102 17.61 13.66 15.83
N HIS A 103 16.48 13.23 15.27
CA HIS A 103 15.77 13.88 14.13
C HIS A 103 16.68 14.24 12.94
N SER A 104 17.80 13.53 12.76
CA SER A 104 18.78 13.82 11.71
C SER A 104 18.46 13.03 10.42
N PRO A 105 18.22 13.72 9.28
CA PRO A 105 17.97 13.05 8.00
C PRO A 105 19.13 12.14 7.57
N PHE A 106 20.37 12.52 7.89
CA PHE A 106 21.56 11.73 7.55
C PHE A 106 21.56 10.35 8.23
N TRP A 107 21.30 10.29 9.54
CA TRP A 107 21.25 9.02 10.26
C TRP A 107 20.11 8.11 9.79
N ASN A 108 18.97 8.71 9.44
CA ASN A 108 17.87 7.95 8.84
C ASN A 108 18.24 7.38 7.48
N GLY A 109 18.92 8.15 6.62
CA GLY A 109 19.40 7.69 5.32
C GLY A 109 20.44 6.59 5.44
N LEU A 110 21.40 6.73 6.36
CA LEU A 110 22.43 5.70 6.62
C LEU A 110 21.81 4.41 7.17
N ALA A 111 20.90 4.53 8.15
CA ALA A 111 20.19 3.37 8.70
C ALA A 111 19.39 2.66 7.59
N PHE A 112 18.73 3.41 6.73
CA PHE A 112 17.98 2.87 5.58
C PHE A 112 18.91 2.15 4.59
N ALA A 113 20.07 2.73 4.27
CA ALA A 113 21.05 2.11 3.38
C ALA A 113 21.56 0.76 3.91
N ILE A 114 21.89 0.70 5.20
CA ILE A 114 22.38 -0.52 5.85
C ILE A 114 21.29 -1.58 5.93
N THR A 115 20.05 -1.18 6.25
CA THR A 115 18.92 -2.14 6.35
C THR A 115 18.40 -2.59 4.98
N LEU A 116 18.58 -1.82 3.91
CA LEU A 116 18.31 -2.31 2.57
C LEU A 116 19.36 -3.33 2.13
N ALA A 117 20.64 -3.12 2.52
CA ALA A 117 21.71 -4.07 2.28
C ALA A 117 21.47 -5.41 3.00
N ASP A 118 21.03 -5.37 4.27
CA ASP A 118 20.74 -6.59 5.04
C ASP A 118 19.68 -7.47 4.37
N GLN A 119 18.59 -6.84 3.91
CA GLN A 119 17.53 -7.55 3.18
C GLN A 119 18.05 -8.19 1.90
N GLY A 120 18.92 -7.48 1.17
CA GLY A 120 19.58 -8.00 -0.03
C GLY A 120 20.42 -9.23 0.26
N TYR A 121 21.28 -9.17 1.28
CA TYR A 121 22.13 -10.32 1.66
C TYR A 121 21.34 -11.51 2.18
N ILE A 122 20.34 -11.29 3.05
CA ILE A 122 19.51 -12.38 3.57
C ILE A 122 18.70 -13.02 2.43
N ALA A 123 18.10 -12.21 1.55
CA ALA A 123 17.36 -12.73 0.40
C ALA A 123 18.28 -13.51 -0.55
N PHE A 124 19.45 -12.95 -0.89
CA PHE A 124 20.43 -13.62 -1.73
C PHE A 124 20.88 -14.95 -1.12
N ALA A 125 21.26 -14.97 0.17
CA ALA A 125 21.74 -16.16 0.83
C ALA A 125 20.70 -17.29 0.87
N LEU A 126 19.42 -16.95 1.16
CA LEU A 126 18.33 -17.94 1.20
C LEU A 126 17.98 -18.43 -0.22
N LEU A 127 17.96 -17.56 -1.22
CA LEU A 127 17.67 -17.94 -2.60
C LEU A 127 18.80 -18.74 -3.25
N ALA A 128 20.06 -18.43 -2.91
CA ALA A 128 21.26 -19.16 -3.40
C ALA A 128 21.59 -20.41 -2.55
N SER A 129 20.84 -20.64 -1.47
CA SER A 129 21.06 -21.82 -0.60
C SER A 129 20.66 -23.11 -1.30
N GLU A 130 21.36 -24.22 -0.95
CA GLU A 130 21.00 -25.58 -1.38
C GLU A 130 19.70 -26.10 -0.69
N ILE A 131 19.04 -25.26 0.11
CA ILE A 131 17.79 -25.60 0.77
C ILE A 131 16.71 -25.77 -0.31
N ALA A 132 16.03 -26.92 -0.26
CA ALA A 132 15.02 -27.22 -1.26
C ALA A 132 13.87 -26.19 -1.25
N GLU A 133 13.39 -25.83 -2.43
CA GLU A 133 12.11 -25.12 -2.57
C GLU A 133 10.98 -26.05 -2.08
N PRO A 134 10.00 -25.56 -1.38
CA PRO A 134 9.65 -24.16 -1.05
C PRO A 134 10.18 -23.68 0.32
N LEU A 135 11.01 -24.45 1.02
CA LEU A 135 11.44 -24.16 2.38
C LEU A 135 12.28 -22.86 2.46
N ASN A 136 13.16 -22.62 1.48
CA ASN A 136 13.96 -21.41 1.40
C ASN A 136 13.08 -20.15 1.31
N ILE A 137 12.03 -20.18 0.49
CA ILE A 137 11.07 -19.06 0.34
C ILE A 137 10.21 -18.89 1.60
N MET A 138 9.85 -20.00 2.27
CA MET A 138 9.12 -19.96 3.54
C MET A 138 9.94 -19.33 4.66
N LEU A 139 11.24 -19.66 4.72
CA LEU A 139 12.18 -19.03 5.65
C LEU A 139 12.34 -17.53 5.35
N LEU A 140 12.46 -17.15 4.07
CA LEU A 140 12.54 -15.75 3.68
C LEU A 140 11.27 -15.00 4.08
N LEU A 141 10.09 -15.57 3.86
CA LEU A 141 8.82 -15.00 4.28
C LEU A 141 8.80 -14.77 5.81
N LEU A 142 9.19 -15.74 6.60
CA LEU A 142 9.23 -15.62 8.06
C LEU A 142 10.19 -14.51 8.52
N VAL A 143 11.38 -14.46 7.94
CA VAL A 143 12.36 -13.39 8.23
C VAL A 143 11.78 -12.02 7.89
N GLN A 144 11.17 -11.86 6.73
CA GLN A 144 10.58 -10.58 6.30
C GLN A 144 9.39 -10.17 7.16
N LEU A 145 8.56 -11.10 7.61
CA LEU A 145 7.48 -10.82 8.57
C LEU A 145 8.05 -10.36 9.92
N LEU A 146 9.09 -11.04 10.41
CA LEU A 146 9.75 -10.66 11.65
C LEU A 146 10.34 -9.23 11.55
N MET A 147 11.03 -8.93 10.47
CA MET A 147 11.62 -7.62 10.21
C MET A 147 10.56 -6.51 10.13
N THR A 148 9.40 -6.79 9.52
CA THR A 148 8.26 -5.85 9.46
C THR A 148 7.77 -5.47 10.86
N ILE A 149 7.82 -6.40 11.82
CA ILE A 149 7.36 -6.17 13.19
C ILE A 149 8.43 -5.44 14.02
N VAL A 150 9.69 -5.89 13.92
CA VAL A 150 10.78 -5.46 14.82
C VAL A 150 11.27 -4.05 14.50
N ILE A 151 11.53 -3.73 13.23
CA ILE A 151 12.18 -2.47 12.87
C ILE A 151 11.18 -1.30 12.84
N PRO A 152 11.36 -0.25 13.65
CA PRO A 152 10.38 0.84 13.80
C PRO A 152 10.55 1.94 12.75
N ASN A 153 10.65 1.58 11.46
CA ASN A 153 10.70 2.54 10.35
C ASN A 153 9.63 2.19 9.32
N PHE A 154 8.81 3.17 8.93
CA PHE A 154 7.69 2.94 8.02
C PHE A 154 8.12 2.44 6.63
N ILE A 155 9.16 3.04 6.05
CA ILE A 155 9.64 2.69 4.70
C ILE A 155 10.23 1.28 4.70
N TYR A 156 11.02 0.96 5.73
CA TYR A 156 11.58 -0.38 5.89
C TYR A 156 10.47 -1.44 6.08
N ARG A 157 9.49 -1.17 6.96
CA ARG A 157 8.31 -2.03 7.14
C ARG A 157 7.54 -2.24 5.86
N LEU A 158 7.37 -1.19 5.05
CA LEU A 158 6.71 -1.26 3.76
C LEU A 158 7.46 -2.20 2.80
N LEU A 159 8.78 -2.05 2.69
CA LEU A 159 9.61 -2.91 1.82
C LEU A 159 9.61 -4.36 2.30
N SER A 160 9.82 -4.58 3.60
CA SER A 160 9.84 -5.92 4.19
C SER A 160 8.47 -6.60 4.04
N ALA A 161 7.36 -5.89 4.29
CA ALA A 161 6.02 -6.42 4.06
C ALA A 161 5.75 -6.71 2.57
N THR A 162 6.25 -5.87 1.65
CA THR A 162 6.14 -6.11 0.21
C THR A 162 6.88 -7.39 -0.18
N LEU A 163 8.11 -7.59 0.29
CA LEU A 163 8.87 -8.83 0.05
C LEU A 163 8.18 -10.04 0.67
N ALA A 164 7.68 -9.94 1.91
CA ALA A 164 6.93 -11.02 2.55
C ALA A 164 5.69 -11.43 1.73
N LEU A 165 4.90 -10.45 1.27
CA LEU A 165 3.71 -10.72 0.46
C LEU A 165 4.06 -11.25 -0.93
N SER A 166 5.20 -10.84 -1.51
CA SER A 166 5.71 -11.41 -2.76
C SER A 166 6.16 -12.87 -2.57
N CYS A 167 6.83 -13.19 -1.46
CA CYS A 167 7.14 -14.59 -1.10
C CYS A 167 5.88 -15.41 -0.90
N LEU A 168 4.86 -14.85 -0.26
CA LEU A 168 3.55 -15.51 -0.09
C LEU A 168 2.90 -15.81 -1.45
N PHE A 169 2.94 -14.85 -2.37
CA PHE A 169 2.45 -15.07 -3.74
C PHE A 169 3.21 -16.18 -4.45
N TYR A 170 4.56 -16.19 -4.34
CA TYR A 170 5.37 -17.23 -4.93
C TYR A 170 5.02 -18.62 -4.37
N LEU A 171 4.86 -18.74 -3.05
CA LEU A 171 4.44 -19.99 -2.40
C LEU A 171 3.05 -20.44 -2.86
N LEU A 172 2.10 -19.53 -2.99
CA LEU A 172 0.76 -19.87 -3.52
C LEU A 172 0.87 -20.38 -4.96
N ASN A 173 1.71 -19.76 -5.78
CA ASN A 173 1.95 -20.22 -7.15
C ASN A 173 2.63 -21.60 -7.19
N TYR A 174 3.62 -21.83 -6.32
CA TYR A 174 4.30 -23.12 -6.19
C TYR A 174 3.33 -24.26 -5.83
N TYR A 175 2.34 -24.00 -4.97
CA TYR A 175 1.31 -24.97 -4.60
C TYR A 175 0.08 -24.97 -5.52
N HIS A 176 0.15 -24.38 -6.71
CA HIS A 176 -0.96 -24.27 -7.68
C HIS A 176 -2.22 -23.59 -7.09
N LEU A 177 -2.04 -22.65 -6.19
CA LEU A 177 -3.09 -21.85 -5.56
C LEU A 177 -3.02 -20.38 -5.98
N SER A 178 -2.49 -20.11 -7.17
CA SER A 178 -2.28 -18.75 -7.69
C SER A 178 -3.56 -17.93 -7.75
N GLU A 179 -4.72 -18.57 -7.99
CA GLU A 179 -6.03 -17.91 -8.05
C GLU A 179 -6.44 -17.26 -6.71
N VAL A 180 -5.99 -17.84 -5.59
CA VAL A 180 -6.31 -17.34 -4.24
C VAL A 180 -5.59 -16.02 -3.96
N SER A 181 -4.45 -15.76 -4.61
CA SER A 181 -3.56 -14.65 -4.31
C SER A 181 -4.24 -13.29 -4.41
N LEU A 182 -5.02 -13.02 -5.47
CA LEU A 182 -5.72 -11.75 -5.66
C LEU A 182 -6.76 -11.49 -4.57
N GLY A 183 -7.59 -12.51 -4.29
CA GLY A 183 -8.60 -12.43 -3.23
C GLY A 183 -7.98 -12.24 -1.84
N LEU A 184 -6.91 -12.98 -1.53
CA LEU A 184 -6.20 -12.90 -0.26
C LEU A 184 -5.56 -11.51 -0.06
N LEU A 185 -4.85 -10.99 -1.06
CA LEU A 185 -4.24 -9.66 -1.00
C LEU A 185 -5.28 -8.55 -0.86
N ALA A 186 -6.41 -8.66 -1.57
CA ALA A 186 -7.53 -7.75 -1.44
C ALA A 186 -8.15 -7.79 -0.03
N LEU A 187 -8.26 -8.98 0.57
CA LEU A 187 -8.70 -9.13 1.97
C LEU A 187 -7.70 -8.49 2.95
N ILE A 188 -6.40 -8.75 2.80
CA ILE A 188 -5.37 -8.16 3.64
C ILE A 188 -5.42 -6.62 3.54
N THR A 189 -5.52 -6.08 2.32
CA THR A 189 -5.64 -4.64 2.08
C THR A 189 -6.88 -4.08 2.78
N SER A 190 -8.02 -4.74 2.64
CA SER A 190 -9.29 -4.31 3.23
C SER A 190 -9.25 -4.33 4.76
N VAL A 191 -8.75 -5.41 5.34
CA VAL A 191 -8.63 -5.58 6.80
C VAL A 191 -7.64 -4.57 7.38
N ALA A 192 -6.47 -4.42 6.77
CA ALA A 192 -5.43 -3.51 7.24
C ALA A 192 -5.86 -2.04 7.23
N HIS A 193 -6.68 -1.62 6.26
CA HIS A 193 -7.13 -0.24 6.16
C HIS A 193 -8.48 0.02 6.86
N LEU A 194 -9.44 -0.89 6.77
CA LEU A 194 -10.81 -0.65 7.26
C LEU A 194 -11.03 -1.14 8.69
N GLN A 195 -10.35 -2.22 9.11
CA GLN A 195 -10.55 -2.82 10.45
C GLN A 195 -9.45 -2.49 11.46
N ARG A 196 -8.47 -1.66 11.10
CA ARG A 196 -7.33 -1.33 11.98
C ARG A 196 -7.74 -0.88 13.39
N TYR A 197 -8.81 -0.10 13.52
CA TYR A 197 -9.30 0.38 14.82
C TYR A 197 -9.96 -0.73 15.64
N THR A 198 -10.72 -1.61 14.99
CA THR A 198 -11.35 -2.77 15.63
C THR A 198 -10.30 -3.76 16.13
N LEU A 199 -9.30 -4.04 15.30
CA LEU A 199 -8.18 -4.92 15.68
C LEU A 199 -7.33 -4.31 16.80
N ALA A 200 -7.07 -3.00 16.75
CA ALA A 200 -6.33 -2.30 17.80
C ALA A 200 -7.06 -2.33 19.16
N ALA A 201 -8.38 -2.51 19.20
CA ALA A 201 -9.13 -2.62 20.44
C ALA A 201 -8.73 -3.87 21.26
N PHE A 202 -8.32 -4.95 20.59
CA PHE A 202 -7.87 -6.21 21.24
C PHE A 202 -6.43 -6.14 21.74
N ILE A 203 -5.68 -5.09 21.36
CA ILE A 203 -4.25 -4.93 21.68
C ILE A 203 -4.10 -4.01 22.91
N PRO A 204 -3.21 -4.35 23.87
CA PRO A 204 -2.92 -3.48 25.00
C PRO A 204 -2.52 -2.07 24.55
N THR A 205 -2.95 -1.05 25.29
CA THR A 205 -2.75 0.37 24.96
C THR A 205 -1.30 0.74 24.66
N LYS A 206 -0.34 0.10 25.35
CA LYS A 206 1.10 0.29 25.17
C LYS A 206 1.60 -0.06 23.77
N TRP A 207 0.97 -1.04 23.09
CA TRP A 207 1.40 -1.54 21.78
C TRP A 207 0.57 -1.02 20.61
N ARG A 208 -0.52 -0.28 20.88
CA ARG A 208 -1.44 0.22 19.84
C ARG A 208 -0.78 1.11 18.82
N ALA A 209 0.10 2.02 19.26
CA ALA A 209 0.80 2.92 18.33
C ALA A 209 1.66 2.13 17.33
N GLY A 210 2.44 1.15 17.81
CA GLY A 210 3.24 0.27 16.94
C GLY A 210 2.38 -0.55 15.99
N PHE A 211 1.22 -1.03 16.44
CA PHE A 211 0.28 -1.77 15.62
C PHE A 211 -0.31 -0.93 14.48
N PHE A 212 -0.65 0.34 14.72
CA PHE A 212 -1.14 1.24 13.66
C PHE A 212 -0.09 1.46 12.57
N ASP A 213 1.18 1.62 12.95
CA ASP A 213 2.29 1.76 12.00
C ASP A 213 2.49 0.48 11.18
N ILE A 214 2.47 -0.70 11.83
CA ILE A 214 2.61 -2.00 11.15
C ILE A 214 1.43 -2.25 10.22
N SER A 215 0.20 -2.07 10.71
CA SER A 215 -1.02 -2.26 9.91
C SER A 215 -1.05 -1.34 8.69
N SER A 216 -0.61 -0.09 8.84
CA SER A 216 -0.49 0.85 7.73
C SER A 216 0.53 0.38 6.69
N ALA A 217 1.72 -0.05 7.12
CA ALA A 217 2.75 -0.55 6.21
C ALA A 217 2.29 -1.80 5.44
N ILE A 218 1.66 -2.78 6.15
CA ILE A 218 1.10 -3.98 5.52
C ILE A 218 -0.03 -3.61 4.54
N GLY A 219 -0.88 -2.64 4.88
CA GLY A 219 -1.96 -2.19 4.02
C GLY A 219 -1.46 -1.57 2.71
N TYR A 220 -0.46 -0.70 2.77
CA TYR A 220 0.17 -0.13 1.56
C TYR A 220 0.94 -1.20 0.77
N ALA A 221 1.67 -2.09 1.44
CA ALA A 221 2.40 -3.18 0.81
C ALA A 221 1.44 -4.13 0.06
N SER A 222 0.35 -4.54 0.71
CA SER A 222 -0.65 -5.44 0.10
C SER A 222 -1.36 -4.79 -1.09
N ALA A 223 -1.68 -3.50 -1.02
CA ALA A 223 -2.24 -2.76 -2.16
C ALA A 223 -1.25 -2.70 -3.33
N TYR A 224 0.03 -2.41 -3.05
CA TYR A 224 1.08 -2.38 -4.07
C TYR A 224 1.29 -3.75 -4.72
N VAL A 225 1.41 -4.82 -3.93
CA VAL A 225 1.58 -6.19 -4.43
C VAL A 225 0.35 -6.65 -5.20
N LEU A 226 -0.87 -6.33 -4.73
CA LEU A 226 -2.12 -6.64 -5.44
C LEU A 226 -2.13 -6.03 -6.85
N LEU A 227 -1.72 -4.76 -6.98
CA LEU A 227 -1.64 -4.11 -8.29
C LEU A 227 -0.59 -4.76 -9.20
N ASN A 228 0.62 -5.04 -8.66
CA ASN A 228 1.68 -5.69 -9.46
C ASN A 228 1.29 -7.09 -9.92
N ILE A 229 0.68 -7.89 -9.04
CA ILE A 229 0.22 -9.23 -9.41
C ILE A 229 -0.91 -9.16 -10.43
N SER A 230 -1.81 -8.19 -10.34
CA SER A 230 -2.83 -7.97 -11.36
C SER A 230 -2.20 -7.71 -12.74
N VAL A 231 -1.09 -6.94 -12.81
CA VAL A 231 -0.31 -6.75 -14.05
C VAL A 231 0.33 -8.06 -14.52
N TYR A 232 0.92 -8.82 -13.59
CA TYR A 232 1.55 -10.10 -13.91
C TYR A 232 0.57 -11.08 -14.56
N PHE A 233 -0.64 -11.21 -14.01
CA PHE A 233 -1.66 -12.08 -14.60
C PHE A 233 -2.15 -11.58 -15.95
N ILE A 234 -2.28 -10.28 -16.16
CA ILE A 234 -2.57 -9.70 -17.47
C ILE A 234 -1.46 -10.08 -18.47
N ALA A 235 -0.19 -9.90 -18.08
CA ALA A 235 0.93 -10.23 -18.94
C ALA A 235 1.02 -11.73 -19.25
N ALA A 236 0.71 -12.60 -18.28
CA ALA A 236 0.68 -14.04 -18.48
C ALA A 236 -0.45 -14.49 -19.43
N GLU A 237 -1.64 -13.87 -19.37
CA GLU A 237 -2.74 -14.14 -20.28
C GLU A 237 -2.38 -13.85 -21.74
N TYR A 238 -1.72 -12.71 -21.97
CA TYR A 238 -1.30 -12.31 -23.31
C TYR A 238 0.06 -12.87 -23.72
N GLY A 239 0.89 -13.30 -22.77
CA GLY A 239 2.20 -13.91 -23.02
C GLY A 239 2.12 -15.23 -23.76
N ASN A 240 1.07 -16.03 -23.55
CA ASN A 240 0.80 -17.22 -24.32
C ASN A 240 0.55 -16.93 -25.82
N SER A 241 0.31 -15.66 -26.19
CA SER A 241 0.23 -15.22 -27.58
C SER A 241 1.61 -14.96 -28.21
N PHE A 242 2.70 -14.94 -27.42
CA PHE A 242 4.08 -14.77 -27.87
C PHE A 242 4.85 -16.08 -28.04
N ASP A 243 4.22 -17.24 -27.88
CA ASP A 243 4.82 -18.59 -28.01
C ASP A 243 5.30 -18.98 -29.42
N ASN A 244 5.52 -17.99 -30.29
CA ASN A 244 6.25 -18.18 -31.57
C ASN A 244 7.76 -17.90 -31.46
N LEU A 245 8.31 -17.76 -30.26
CA LEU A 245 9.76 -17.70 -30.02
C LEU A 245 10.26 -19.07 -29.55
N ASP A 246 10.58 -19.91 -30.53
CA ASP A 246 11.18 -21.25 -30.47
C ASP A 246 12.46 -21.34 -29.65
N SER A 247 12.49 -21.15 -28.34
CA SER A 247 13.75 -21.42 -27.61
C SER A 247 13.71 -21.59 -26.09
N LEU A 248 12.59 -21.98 -25.49
CA LEU A 248 12.63 -22.37 -24.05
C LEU A 248 11.82 -23.67 -23.81
N ASP A 249 12.32 -24.76 -24.40
CA ASP A 249 11.74 -26.10 -24.38
C ASP A 249 11.77 -26.84 -23.01
N ASN A 250 11.88 -26.15 -21.87
CA ASN A 250 12.02 -26.85 -20.59
C ASN A 250 11.07 -26.43 -19.45
N TYR A 251 10.04 -25.63 -19.70
CA TYR A 251 8.99 -25.37 -18.70
C TYR A 251 7.60 -25.79 -19.24
N GLY A 252 7.49 -27.06 -19.57
CA GLY A 252 6.34 -27.66 -20.23
C GLY A 252 5.14 -27.97 -19.34
N GLU A 253 4.86 -27.23 -18.27
CA GLU A 253 3.56 -27.25 -17.63
C GLU A 253 2.84 -25.94 -17.93
N ALA A 254 1.87 -25.99 -18.84
CA ALA A 254 0.99 -24.88 -19.15
C ALA A 254 0.45 -24.30 -17.83
N PHE A 255 0.74 -23.03 -17.57
CA PHE A 255 0.26 -22.29 -16.40
C PHE A 255 -1.27 -22.31 -16.40
N SER A 256 -1.85 -23.25 -15.68
CA SER A 256 -3.29 -23.45 -15.59
C SER A 256 -3.85 -22.48 -14.56
N TYR A 257 -4.22 -21.27 -15.01
CA TYR A 257 -4.81 -20.23 -14.17
C TYR A 257 -6.30 -20.08 -14.45
N ASN A 258 -7.12 -20.24 -13.42
CA ASN A 258 -8.56 -20.09 -13.54
C ASN A 258 -9.01 -18.65 -13.25
N TYR A 259 -9.15 -17.84 -14.30
CA TYR A 259 -9.57 -16.44 -14.21
C TYR A 259 -10.92 -16.25 -13.50
N TYR A 260 -11.87 -17.15 -13.74
CA TYR A 260 -13.20 -17.05 -13.12
C TYR A 260 -13.12 -17.18 -11.60
N LEU A 261 -12.32 -18.13 -11.13
CA LEU A 261 -12.13 -18.36 -9.71
C LEU A 261 -11.39 -17.19 -9.06
N ALA A 262 -10.33 -16.70 -9.68
CA ALA A 262 -9.56 -15.56 -9.17
C ALA A 262 -10.40 -14.28 -9.08
N GLN A 263 -11.13 -13.96 -10.15
CA GLN A 263 -12.01 -12.79 -10.17
C GLN A 263 -13.21 -12.95 -9.22
N GLY A 264 -13.71 -14.19 -9.06
CA GLY A 264 -14.74 -14.51 -8.07
C GLY A 264 -14.27 -14.24 -6.65
N LEU A 265 -13.06 -14.68 -6.27
CA LEU A 265 -12.47 -14.43 -4.95
C LEU A 265 -12.17 -12.95 -4.73
N LEU A 266 -11.67 -12.24 -5.74
CA LEU A 266 -11.46 -10.79 -5.68
C LEU A 266 -12.79 -10.03 -5.51
N THR A 267 -13.86 -10.49 -6.20
CA THR A 267 -15.21 -9.91 -6.05
C THR A 267 -15.76 -10.13 -4.65
N LEU A 268 -15.58 -11.32 -4.08
CA LEU A 268 -15.96 -11.61 -2.68
C LEU A 268 -15.19 -10.71 -1.69
N ALA A 269 -13.88 -10.55 -1.88
CA ALA A 269 -13.09 -9.65 -1.06
C ALA A 269 -13.54 -8.18 -1.19
N SER A 270 -13.92 -7.76 -2.39
CA SER A 270 -14.45 -6.41 -2.64
C SER A 270 -15.84 -6.19 -2.02
N LEU A 271 -16.70 -7.18 -2.04
CA LEU A 271 -17.99 -7.16 -1.34
C LEU A 271 -17.80 -7.09 0.18
N TYR A 272 -16.82 -7.82 0.70
CA TYR A 272 -16.48 -7.74 2.12
C TYR A 272 -15.97 -6.34 2.50
N ALA A 273 -15.12 -5.71 1.68
CA ALA A 273 -14.68 -4.33 1.89
C ALA A 273 -15.87 -3.35 1.87
N ALA A 274 -16.77 -3.50 0.91
CA ALA A 274 -17.99 -2.68 0.84
C ALA A 274 -18.88 -2.88 2.06
N TYR A 275 -19.04 -4.12 2.55
CA TYR A 275 -19.75 -4.40 3.80
C TYR A 275 -19.13 -3.65 4.99
N LEU A 276 -17.80 -3.65 5.12
CA LEU A 276 -17.12 -2.94 6.20
C LEU A 276 -17.34 -1.42 6.11
N ILE A 277 -17.30 -0.87 4.90
CA ILE A 277 -17.55 0.56 4.67
C ILE A 277 -19.00 0.90 5.00
N LEU A 278 -19.97 0.14 4.49
CA LEU A 278 -21.41 0.36 4.78
C LEU A 278 -21.71 0.25 6.26
N LYS A 279 -21.12 -0.73 6.95
CA LYS A 279 -21.23 -0.88 8.41
C LYS A 279 -20.71 0.35 9.16
N ARG A 280 -19.63 0.95 8.70
CA ARG A 280 -19.05 2.17 9.28
C ARG A 280 -20.00 3.38 9.14
N TYR A 281 -20.75 3.44 8.03
CA TYR A 281 -21.77 4.50 7.79
C TYR A 281 -23.17 4.12 8.29
N HIS A 282 -23.31 3.04 9.07
CA HIS A 282 -24.58 2.54 9.61
C HIS A 282 -25.65 2.21 8.54
N ILE A 283 -25.23 1.92 7.32
CA ILE A 283 -26.10 1.54 6.20
C ILE A 283 -26.28 0.02 6.21
N LYS A 284 -27.52 -0.46 6.22
CA LYS A 284 -27.80 -1.89 6.13
C LYS A 284 -27.50 -2.41 4.72
N LEU A 285 -26.87 -3.57 4.60
CA LEU A 285 -26.55 -4.22 3.32
C LEU A 285 -27.80 -4.47 2.45
N LEU A 286 -28.91 -4.82 3.07
CA LEU A 286 -30.21 -5.06 2.42
C LEU A 286 -31.01 -3.76 2.15
N SER A 287 -30.46 -2.59 2.41
CA SER A 287 -31.07 -1.33 1.99
C SER A 287 -30.90 -1.13 0.47
N ALA A 288 -31.75 -0.30 -0.14
CA ALA A 288 -31.66 0.02 -1.57
C ALA A 288 -30.24 0.48 -1.97
N ALA A 289 -29.60 1.30 -1.13
CA ALA A 289 -28.21 1.74 -1.34
C ALA A 289 -27.19 0.59 -1.24
N GLY A 290 -27.34 -0.29 -0.24
CA GLY A 290 -26.45 -1.44 -0.07
C GLY A 290 -26.57 -2.44 -1.23
N LEU A 291 -27.78 -2.71 -1.69
CA LEU A 291 -28.04 -3.58 -2.84
C LEU A 291 -27.47 -2.99 -4.14
N LEU A 292 -27.62 -1.68 -4.35
CA LEU A 292 -27.08 -1.00 -5.52
C LEU A 292 -25.54 -1.05 -5.56
N ILE A 293 -24.89 -0.82 -4.41
CA ILE A 293 -23.41 -0.91 -4.30
C ILE A 293 -22.95 -2.35 -4.54
N SER A 294 -23.63 -3.33 -3.94
CA SER A 294 -23.30 -4.74 -4.12
C SER A 294 -23.47 -5.19 -5.57
N ALA A 295 -24.56 -4.77 -6.23
CA ALA A 295 -24.79 -5.03 -7.65
C ALA A 295 -23.72 -4.39 -8.53
N ALA A 296 -23.32 -3.14 -8.25
CA ALA A 296 -22.26 -2.47 -8.97
C ALA A 296 -20.91 -3.20 -8.86
N ILE A 297 -20.57 -3.72 -7.67
CA ILE A 297 -19.35 -4.51 -7.46
C ILE A 297 -19.40 -5.82 -8.22
N ILE A 298 -20.54 -6.52 -8.23
CA ILE A 298 -20.73 -7.76 -8.98
C ILE A 298 -20.58 -7.49 -10.48
N ILE A 299 -21.20 -6.43 -11.01
CA ILE A 299 -21.07 -6.04 -12.42
C ILE A 299 -19.61 -5.70 -12.75
N LEU A 300 -18.91 -4.94 -11.90
CA LEU A 300 -17.49 -4.68 -12.06
C LEU A 300 -16.65 -5.96 -12.02
N GLY A 301 -17.01 -6.92 -11.16
CA GLY A 301 -16.37 -8.23 -11.08
C GLY A 301 -16.51 -9.02 -12.39
N VAL A 302 -17.69 -9.02 -12.99
CA VAL A 302 -17.93 -9.65 -14.28
C VAL A 302 -17.15 -8.95 -15.40
N ILE A 303 -17.14 -7.63 -15.42
CA ILE A 303 -16.35 -6.85 -16.40
C ILE A 303 -14.85 -7.13 -16.21
N SER A 304 -14.39 -7.27 -14.97
CA SER A 304 -12.99 -7.51 -14.64
C SER A 304 -12.48 -8.89 -15.10
N ILE A 305 -13.35 -9.83 -15.47
CA ILE A 305 -12.96 -11.08 -16.14
C ILE A 305 -12.35 -10.77 -17.52
N TYR A 306 -12.89 -9.77 -18.21
CA TYR A 306 -12.43 -9.37 -19.54
C TYR A 306 -11.38 -8.25 -19.48
N VAL A 307 -11.38 -7.44 -18.43
CA VAL A 307 -10.45 -6.31 -18.23
C VAL A 307 -9.78 -6.50 -16.86
N SER A 308 -8.78 -7.36 -16.82
CA SER A 308 -8.02 -7.65 -15.59
C SER A 308 -7.48 -6.37 -14.95
N GLY A 309 -7.48 -6.34 -13.62
CA GLY A 309 -6.99 -5.20 -12.84
C GLY A 309 -8.02 -4.10 -12.55
N LEU A 310 -9.15 -4.02 -13.29
CA LEU A 310 -10.17 -2.99 -13.08
C LEU A 310 -10.80 -3.08 -11.68
N LEU A 311 -11.14 -4.28 -11.23
CA LEU A 311 -11.75 -4.48 -9.91
C LEU A 311 -10.74 -4.21 -8.78
N ALA A 312 -9.47 -4.63 -8.95
CA ALA A 312 -8.41 -4.38 -7.95
C ALA A 312 -8.14 -2.88 -7.77
N THR A 313 -8.02 -2.13 -8.87
CA THR A 313 -7.82 -0.67 -8.82
C THR A 313 -9.03 0.04 -8.23
N SER A 314 -10.24 -0.36 -8.62
CA SER A 314 -11.49 0.20 -8.09
C SER A 314 -11.60 -0.04 -6.58
N LEU A 315 -11.25 -1.22 -6.10
CA LEU A 315 -11.21 -1.56 -4.67
C LEU A 315 -10.26 -0.63 -3.91
N ILE A 316 -9.03 -0.46 -4.43
CA ILE A 316 -8.03 0.41 -3.79
C ILE A 316 -8.50 1.86 -3.76
N ILE A 317 -9.10 2.38 -4.84
CA ILE A 317 -9.64 3.74 -4.90
C ILE A 317 -10.78 3.91 -3.88
N ILE A 318 -11.68 2.92 -3.76
CA ILE A 318 -12.78 2.96 -2.80
C ILE A 318 -12.26 2.96 -1.35
N ILE A 319 -11.29 2.10 -1.04
CA ILE A 319 -10.67 2.06 0.30
C ILE A 319 -9.95 3.38 0.60
N ALA A 320 -9.22 3.92 -0.37
CA ALA A 320 -8.48 5.18 -0.24
C ALA A 320 -9.41 6.37 0.02
N THR A 321 -10.54 6.45 -0.70
CA THR A 321 -11.55 7.50 -0.51
C THR A 321 -12.26 7.36 0.83
N ALA A 322 -12.64 6.14 1.23
CA ALA A 322 -13.28 5.86 2.52
C ALA A 322 -12.39 6.23 3.73
N ASN A 323 -11.07 6.18 3.58
CA ASN A 323 -10.11 6.52 4.62
C ASN A 323 -9.41 7.87 4.41
N SER A 324 -9.79 8.64 3.38
CA SER A 324 -9.16 9.93 3.01
C SER A 324 -7.63 9.84 2.80
N GLN A 325 -7.14 8.70 2.30
CA GLN A 325 -5.72 8.43 2.10
C GLN A 325 -5.27 8.86 0.70
N ARG A 326 -4.71 10.07 0.60
CA ARG A 326 -4.30 10.67 -0.69
C ARG A 326 -3.24 9.85 -1.45
N VAL A 327 -2.28 9.26 -0.74
CA VAL A 327 -1.19 8.46 -1.35
C VAL A 327 -1.75 7.18 -1.96
N LEU A 328 -2.60 6.46 -1.22
CA LEU A 328 -3.25 5.24 -1.71
C LEU A 328 -4.19 5.54 -2.89
N LEU A 329 -4.90 6.68 -2.84
CA LEU A 329 -5.73 7.14 -3.95
C LEU A 329 -4.88 7.42 -5.21
N GLY A 330 -3.76 8.12 -5.04
CA GLY A 330 -2.81 8.38 -6.13
C GLY A 330 -2.29 7.08 -6.76
N LEU A 331 -1.91 6.10 -5.94
CA LEU A 331 -1.47 4.78 -6.39
C LEU A 331 -2.55 4.07 -7.21
N GLY A 332 -3.79 4.05 -6.71
CA GLY A 332 -4.92 3.44 -7.41
C GLY A 332 -5.24 4.12 -8.75
N VAL A 333 -5.20 5.46 -8.79
CA VAL A 333 -5.45 6.22 -10.03
C VAL A 333 -4.35 5.99 -11.06
N ILE A 334 -3.08 6.02 -10.64
CA ILE A 334 -1.94 5.76 -11.54
C ILE A 334 -2.04 4.34 -12.12
N ALA A 335 -2.36 3.36 -11.29
CA ALA A 335 -2.55 1.97 -11.73
C ALA A 335 -3.72 1.84 -12.71
N LEU A 336 -4.86 2.50 -12.42
CA LEU A 336 -6.03 2.50 -13.31
C LEU A 336 -5.68 3.08 -14.68
N VAL A 337 -4.99 4.22 -14.71
CA VAL A 337 -4.53 4.85 -15.95
C VAL A 337 -3.56 3.92 -16.69
N GLY A 338 -2.61 3.30 -15.98
CA GLY A 338 -1.68 2.32 -16.55
C GLY A 338 -2.40 1.14 -17.20
N TYR A 339 -3.42 0.57 -16.54
CA TYR A 339 -4.21 -0.53 -17.11
C TYR A 339 -5.04 -0.11 -18.32
N ILE A 340 -5.62 1.09 -18.32
CA ILE A 340 -6.34 1.63 -19.47
C ILE A 340 -5.40 1.77 -20.66
N PHE A 341 -4.19 2.30 -20.46
CA PHE A 341 -3.18 2.38 -21.52
C PHE A 341 -2.76 0.99 -22.00
N TRP A 342 -2.47 0.07 -21.08
CA TRP A 342 -2.11 -1.30 -21.43
C TRP A 342 -3.20 -1.95 -22.29
N TYR A 343 -4.45 -1.92 -21.83
CA TYR A 343 -5.59 -2.47 -22.55
C TYR A 343 -5.77 -1.82 -23.94
N TYR A 344 -5.60 -0.50 -24.03
CA TYR A 344 -5.65 0.23 -25.29
C TYR A 344 -4.62 -0.28 -26.30
N TYR A 345 -3.41 -0.59 -25.88
CA TYR A 345 -2.35 -1.08 -26.75
C TYR A 345 -2.56 -2.55 -27.15
N GLN A 346 -3.18 -3.36 -26.30
CA GLN A 346 -3.42 -4.79 -26.55
C GLN A 346 -4.58 -5.05 -27.50
N LEU A 347 -5.51 -4.14 -27.70
CA LEU A 347 -6.61 -4.29 -28.63
C LEU A 347 -6.09 -4.29 -30.08
N ASP A 348 -6.13 -5.45 -30.77
CA ASP A 348 -5.81 -5.60 -32.20
C ASP A 348 -6.93 -5.05 -33.10
N THR A 349 -7.36 -3.82 -32.83
CA THR A 349 -8.42 -3.14 -33.58
C THR A 349 -7.94 -1.85 -34.19
N THR A 350 -8.68 -1.33 -35.16
CA THR A 350 -8.35 -0.05 -35.77
C THR A 350 -8.41 1.10 -34.77
N LEU A 351 -7.55 2.11 -34.94
CA LEU A 351 -7.48 3.31 -34.07
C LEU A 351 -8.86 3.95 -33.86
N LEU A 352 -9.71 3.93 -34.88
CA LEU A 352 -11.05 4.49 -34.81
C LEU A 352 -11.96 3.75 -33.85
N VAL A 353 -11.90 2.41 -33.84
CA VAL A 353 -12.67 1.57 -32.89
C VAL A 353 -12.16 1.77 -31.48
N LYS A 354 -10.84 1.86 -31.27
CA LYS A 354 -10.23 2.13 -29.98
C LYS A 354 -10.70 3.47 -29.40
N SER A 355 -10.65 4.55 -30.21
CA SER A 355 -11.08 5.87 -29.76
C SER A 355 -12.58 5.94 -29.50
N ALA A 356 -13.39 5.28 -30.34
CA ALA A 356 -14.83 5.20 -30.16
C ALA A 356 -15.21 4.47 -28.87
N SER A 357 -14.56 3.35 -28.55
CA SER A 357 -14.81 2.60 -27.30
C SER A 357 -14.50 3.42 -26.06
N MET A 358 -13.38 4.15 -26.05
CA MET A 358 -13.01 5.07 -24.96
C MET A 358 -14.00 6.22 -24.78
N LEU A 359 -14.48 6.78 -25.89
CA LEU A 359 -15.48 7.83 -25.87
C LEU A 359 -16.80 7.32 -25.28
N VAL A 360 -17.25 6.14 -25.67
CA VAL A 360 -18.46 5.48 -25.14
C VAL A 360 -18.33 5.24 -23.64
N ILE A 361 -17.21 4.70 -23.19
CA ILE A 361 -16.93 4.48 -21.75
C ILE A 361 -16.93 5.82 -21.00
N GLY A 362 -16.28 6.85 -21.52
CA GLY A 362 -16.27 8.18 -20.93
C GLY A 362 -17.67 8.78 -20.79
N ILE A 363 -18.50 8.68 -21.83
CA ILE A 363 -19.89 9.14 -21.79
C ILE A 363 -20.71 8.32 -20.79
N ALA A 364 -20.55 6.98 -20.75
CA ALA A 364 -21.24 6.12 -19.81
C ALA A 364 -20.91 6.48 -18.34
N LEU A 365 -19.64 6.76 -18.03
CA LEU A 365 -19.22 7.21 -16.71
C LEU A 365 -19.78 8.58 -16.33
N LEU A 366 -19.83 9.52 -17.28
CA LEU A 366 -20.43 10.84 -17.07
C LEU A 366 -21.93 10.75 -16.83
N LEU A 367 -22.64 9.89 -17.59
CA LEU A 367 -24.07 9.62 -17.39
C LEU A 367 -24.32 8.97 -16.04
N LEU A 368 -23.52 7.97 -15.66
CA LEU A 368 -23.61 7.33 -14.35
C LEU A 368 -23.40 8.34 -13.22
N ARG A 369 -22.37 9.19 -13.32
CA ARG A 369 -22.14 10.28 -12.38
C ARG A 369 -23.33 11.22 -12.29
N TRP A 370 -23.89 11.63 -13.44
CA TRP A 370 -25.03 12.53 -13.49
C TRP A 370 -26.29 11.92 -12.86
N LEU A 371 -26.55 10.64 -13.16
CA LEU A 371 -27.67 9.89 -12.55
C LEU A 371 -27.52 9.76 -11.04
N LEU A 372 -26.31 9.47 -10.54
CA LEU A 372 -26.02 9.36 -9.11
C LEU A 372 -26.22 10.71 -8.42
N ILE A 373 -25.71 11.80 -8.98
CA ILE A 373 -25.86 13.14 -8.40
C ILE A 373 -27.33 13.57 -8.41
N LYS A 374 -28.04 13.40 -9.51
CA LYS A 374 -29.43 13.85 -9.66
C LYS A 374 -30.43 12.94 -8.92
N GLY A 375 -30.22 11.62 -8.91
CA GLY A 375 -31.14 10.66 -8.30
C GLY A 375 -30.96 10.50 -6.80
N TYR A 376 -29.74 10.61 -6.29
CA TYR A 376 -29.41 10.25 -4.91
C TYR A 376 -29.08 11.47 -4.04
N PHE A 377 -28.30 12.43 -4.55
CA PHE A 377 -27.89 13.61 -3.78
C PHE A 377 -28.84 14.80 -3.89
N ALA A 378 -29.70 14.85 -4.90
CA ALA A 378 -30.72 15.90 -5.01
C ALA A 378 -31.80 15.87 -3.91
N ASN A 379 -31.94 14.72 -3.21
CA ASN A 379 -32.91 14.55 -2.13
C ASN A 379 -32.34 14.87 -0.72
N ILE A 380 -31.06 15.19 -0.60
CA ILE A 380 -30.48 15.71 0.64
C ILE A 380 -30.68 17.23 0.64
N LYS A 381 -31.92 17.67 0.89
CA LYS A 381 -32.17 19.07 1.28
C LYS A 381 -31.44 19.29 2.61
N PRO A 382 -30.58 20.32 2.72
CA PRO A 382 -30.05 20.70 4.04
C PRO A 382 -31.25 21.00 4.92
N SER A 383 -31.32 20.28 6.06
CA SER A 383 -32.34 20.54 7.06
C SER A 383 -32.25 22.01 7.46
N ALA A 384 -33.35 22.75 7.32
CA ALA A 384 -33.44 24.19 7.65
C ALA A 384 -33.12 24.50 9.14
N ASN A 385 -32.92 23.47 9.95
CA ASN A 385 -32.63 23.61 11.39
C ASN A 385 -31.12 23.90 11.67
N ASP A 386 -30.19 23.61 10.74
CA ASP A 386 -28.74 23.87 10.97
C ASP A 386 -28.37 25.36 10.91
N ASN A 387 -29.24 26.19 10.35
CA ASN A 387 -29.02 27.64 10.27
C ASN A 387 -29.48 28.43 11.51
N GLN A 388 -30.26 27.83 12.41
CA GLN A 388 -30.66 28.48 13.65
C GLN A 388 -29.70 28.25 14.81
N GLU A 389 -28.97 27.13 14.84
CA GLU A 389 -27.94 26.87 15.85
C GLU A 389 -26.62 27.63 15.62
N ARG A 390 -26.39 28.18 14.42
CA ARG A 390 -25.21 29.03 14.14
C ARG A 390 -25.41 30.51 14.42
N LEU A 391 -26.62 30.92 14.80
CA LEU A 391 -26.97 32.33 15.10
C LEU A 391 -27.45 32.53 16.55
N SER A 392 -27.45 31.50 17.38
CA SER A 392 -27.63 31.59 18.83
C SER A 392 -26.33 31.31 19.56
#